data_52c449b947391cbd09eb5193befcf597
#
_entry.id   52c449b947391cbd09eb5193befcf597
#
_cell.length_a   1.000
_cell.length_b   1.000
_cell.length_c   1.000
_cell.angle_alpha   90.00
_cell.angle_beta   90.00
_cell.angle_gamma   90.00
#
_symmetry.space_group_name_H-M   'P 1'
#
loop_
_entity.id
_entity.type
_entity.pdbx_description
1 polymer ?
#
loop_
_entity_poly.entity_id
_entity_poly.type
_entity_poly.pdbx_seq_one_letter_code
_entity_poly.pdbx_strand_id
1 'polypeptide(L)'
;MITHDTLLRVRETARIDEVAAGYLTLRRSGKGLVALCPFHDERHPSFRISPALNIGKCFSCGEAADPIRLVRHMEGCGFEEAVRLLARKYGIEVEEERGTEEAGRHEARQAILRGNEDFARSLLPYDPAEGITGKDENGEEDRRALREAFSHFGVGICPPDAPEGFRRFRRRLVFPVRTTGGQIAGFAGRYRGTEGAGTAKYVNSDNSEAYNKGRILYGLYEAVRAVRTEGDVLLCEGYKDVIAFHAAGIRHAAGLCGTALTEDHVRMIRRLTGHVTLALDPDPA
;
A
#
# COMPACT_ATOMS: atom_id res chain seq x y z
N MET A 1 18.58 11.09 -16.43
CA MET A 1 18.31 12.12 -15.38
C MET A 1 17.05 12.88 -15.79
N ILE A 2 16.19 13.21 -14.82
CA ILE A 2 15.03 14.08 -15.08
C ILE A 2 15.56 15.49 -15.44
N THR A 3 14.99 16.10 -16.47
CA THR A 3 15.39 17.45 -16.88
C THR A 3 15.13 18.48 -15.78
N HIS A 4 15.92 19.54 -15.78
CA HIS A 4 15.75 20.66 -14.85
C HIS A 4 14.37 21.30 -14.95
N ASP A 5 13.82 21.38 -16.17
CA ASP A 5 12.47 21.93 -16.43
C ASP A 5 11.37 21.09 -15.76
N THR A 6 11.40 19.79 -15.95
CA THR A 6 10.47 18.86 -15.27
C THR A 6 10.55 19.01 -13.74
N LEU A 7 11.77 19.13 -13.19
CA LEU A 7 11.96 19.31 -11.75
C LEU A 7 11.34 20.62 -11.24
N LEU A 8 11.52 21.72 -11.98
CA LEU A 8 10.91 23.00 -11.64
C LEU A 8 9.39 22.92 -11.66
N ARG A 9 8.80 22.37 -12.72
CA ARG A 9 7.33 22.17 -12.85
C ARG A 9 6.77 21.36 -11.69
N VAL A 10 7.44 20.29 -11.30
CA VAL A 10 7.02 19.49 -10.14
C VAL A 10 7.11 20.28 -8.83
N ARG A 11 8.19 21.04 -8.60
CA ARG A 11 8.35 21.85 -7.39
C ARG A 11 7.32 22.97 -7.27
N GLU A 12 6.95 23.59 -8.39
CA GLU A 12 5.96 24.66 -8.44
C GLU A 12 4.53 24.15 -8.26
N THR A 13 4.24 22.95 -8.76
CA THR A 13 2.88 22.38 -8.77
C THR A 13 2.58 21.56 -7.52
N ALA A 14 3.56 20.76 -7.03
CA ALA A 14 3.34 19.86 -5.90
C ALA A 14 3.14 20.60 -4.58
N ARG A 15 1.97 20.40 -3.95
CA ARG A 15 1.60 21.04 -2.69
C ARG A 15 1.89 20.12 -1.52
N ILE A 16 2.66 20.62 -0.53
CA ILE A 16 3.08 19.84 0.65
C ILE A 16 1.88 19.34 1.47
N ASP A 17 0.83 20.13 1.60
CA ASP A 17 -0.38 19.76 2.33
C ASP A 17 -1.16 18.64 1.63
N GLU A 18 -1.29 18.67 0.30
CA GLU A 18 -1.93 17.63 -0.49
C GLU A 18 -1.10 16.33 -0.53
N VAL A 19 0.22 16.47 -0.62
CA VAL A 19 1.15 15.34 -0.61
C VAL A 19 1.15 14.70 0.77
N ALA A 20 1.32 15.50 1.83
CA ALA A 20 1.33 15.00 3.20
C ALA A 20 0.00 14.34 3.59
N ALA A 21 -1.14 14.85 3.12
CA ALA A 21 -2.44 14.23 3.35
C ALA A 21 -2.54 12.80 2.79
N GLY A 22 -1.72 12.45 1.79
CA GLY A 22 -1.59 11.07 1.28
C GLY A 22 -0.97 10.10 2.27
N TYR A 23 -0.11 10.58 3.18
CA TYR A 23 0.73 9.75 4.04
C TYR A 23 0.49 9.95 5.54
N LEU A 24 0.05 11.13 5.96
CA LEU A 24 -0.01 11.53 7.36
C LEU A 24 -1.43 11.95 7.75
N THR A 25 -1.77 11.76 9.02
CA THR A 25 -3.01 12.29 9.58
C THR A 25 -2.80 13.75 9.94
N LEU A 26 -3.39 14.65 9.15
CA LEU A 26 -3.22 16.09 9.31
C LEU A 26 -4.29 16.69 10.21
N ARG A 27 -3.89 17.56 11.14
CA ARG A 27 -4.79 18.36 11.99
C ARG A 27 -4.53 19.84 11.77
N ARG A 28 -5.56 20.68 11.83
CA ARG A 28 -5.38 22.14 11.75
C ARG A 28 -4.65 22.67 12.98
N SER A 29 -3.68 23.56 12.78
CA SER A 29 -2.94 24.25 13.84
C SER A 29 -2.62 25.69 13.40
N GLY A 30 -3.45 26.63 13.82
CA GLY A 30 -3.36 28.03 13.39
C GLY A 30 -3.56 28.18 11.87
N LYS A 31 -2.60 28.84 11.21
CA LYS A 31 -2.60 29.05 9.74
C LYS A 31 -2.04 27.86 8.93
N GLY A 32 -1.60 26.79 9.60
CA GLY A 32 -1.02 25.60 8.97
C GLY A 32 -1.65 24.31 9.43
N LEU A 33 -0.92 23.23 9.20
CA LEU A 33 -1.31 21.88 9.60
C LEU A 33 -0.21 21.26 10.46
N VAL A 34 -0.57 20.26 11.27
CA VAL A 34 0.37 19.52 12.12
C VAL A 34 0.08 18.03 12.02
N ALA A 35 1.14 17.21 12.08
CA ALA A 35 1.08 15.75 12.10
C ALA A 35 2.17 15.17 12.99
N LEU A 36 2.11 13.87 13.27
CA LEU A 36 3.26 13.13 13.78
C LEU A 36 4.40 13.19 12.76
N CYS A 37 5.63 13.33 13.25
CA CYS A 37 6.80 13.46 12.39
C CYS A 37 7.07 12.17 11.61
N PRO A 38 7.25 12.23 10.28
CA PRO A 38 7.62 11.07 9.50
C PRO A 38 9.09 10.65 9.67
N PHE A 39 9.94 11.52 10.23
CA PHE A 39 11.40 11.32 10.27
C PHE A 39 11.89 10.77 11.61
N HIS A 40 11.11 10.86 12.70
CA HIS A 40 11.44 10.29 13.99
C HIS A 40 10.17 9.87 14.72
N ASP A 41 10.35 9.00 15.70
CA ASP A 41 9.26 8.50 16.53
C ASP A 41 8.87 9.51 17.61
N GLU A 42 7.57 9.84 17.69
CA GLU A 42 7.02 10.74 18.69
C GLU A 42 5.56 10.39 19.04
N ARG A 43 5.13 10.80 20.23
CA ARG A 43 3.74 10.59 20.70
C ARG A 43 2.85 11.82 20.48
N HIS A 44 3.45 12.98 20.30
CA HIS A 44 2.73 14.25 20.13
C HIS A 44 3.12 14.89 18.81
N PRO A 45 2.15 15.37 18.01
CA PRO A 45 2.42 15.95 16.70
C PRO A 45 3.35 17.17 16.78
N SER A 46 4.51 17.09 16.12
CA SER A 46 5.49 18.18 16.05
C SER A 46 5.89 18.57 14.63
N PHE A 47 5.47 17.80 13.62
CA PHE A 47 5.72 18.11 12.22
C PHE A 47 4.69 19.14 11.72
N ARG A 48 5.10 20.40 11.65
CA ARG A 48 4.27 21.51 11.17
C ARG A 48 4.41 21.69 9.68
N ILE A 49 3.27 21.80 9.00
CA ILE A 49 3.18 21.98 7.55
C ILE A 49 2.67 23.39 7.28
N SER A 50 3.42 24.15 6.49
CA SER A 50 3.07 25.47 5.99
C SER A 50 2.72 25.38 4.50
N PRO A 51 1.43 25.41 4.11
CA PRO A 51 1.06 25.44 2.70
C PRO A 51 1.59 26.67 1.97
N ALA A 52 1.69 27.82 2.67
CA ALA A 52 2.19 29.05 2.08
C ALA A 52 3.67 28.99 1.70
N LEU A 53 4.49 28.28 2.49
CA LEU A 53 5.92 28.09 2.23
C LEU A 53 6.22 26.79 1.48
N ASN A 54 5.21 25.98 1.24
CA ASN A 54 5.29 24.65 0.63
C ASN A 54 6.31 23.71 1.32
N ILE A 55 6.41 23.79 2.66
CA ILE A 55 7.36 23.03 3.47
C ILE A 55 6.71 22.48 4.74
N GLY A 56 7.15 21.29 5.16
CA GLY A 56 6.92 20.73 6.48
C GLY A 56 8.21 20.76 7.30
N LYS A 57 8.13 21.16 8.60
CA LYS A 57 9.27 21.14 9.52
C LYS A 57 8.87 20.51 10.85
N CYS A 58 9.68 19.60 11.31
CA CYS A 58 9.58 19.06 12.67
C CYS A 58 10.28 19.99 13.66
N PHE A 59 9.58 20.38 14.72
CA PHE A 59 10.15 21.21 15.78
C PHE A 59 10.80 20.40 16.90
N SER A 60 10.69 19.08 16.87
CA SER A 60 11.38 18.18 17.80
C SER A 60 12.75 17.75 17.28
N CYS A 61 12.81 17.16 16.08
CA CYS A 61 14.08 16.67 15.50
C CYS A 61 14.76 17.64 14.54
N GLY A 62 14.11 18.75 14.20
CA GLY A 62 14.65 19.78 13.29
C GLY A 62 14.52 19.47 11.80
N GLU A 63 14.13 18.25 11.43
CA GLU A 63 13.99 17.82 10.04
C GLU A 63 12.94 18.64 9.28
N ALA A 64 13.28 19.03 8.04
CA ALA A 64 12.38 19.74 7.15
C ALA A 64 12.25 18.99 5.82
N ALA A 65 11.08 19.06 5.22
CA ALA A 65 10.81 18.42 3.94
C ALA A 65 9.93 19.29 3.04
N ASP A 66 10.35 19.41 1.79
CA ASP A 66 9.50 19.78 0.67
C ASP A 66 8.68 18.55 0.20
N PRO A 67 7.75 18.71 -0.76
CA PRO A 67 6.98 17.59 -1.28
C PRO A 67 7.83 16.43 -1.77
N ILE A 68 8.95 16.70 -2.44
CA ILE A 68 9.83 15.66 -3.01
C ILE A 68 10.52 14.89 -1.88
N ARG A 69 11.10 15.59 -0.91
CA ARG A 69 11.77 14.95 0.23
C ARG A 69 10.79 14.13 1.07
N LEU A 70 9.57 14.61 1.22
CA LEU A 70 8.52 13.87 1.94
C LEU A 70 8.21 12.55 1.22
N VAL A 71 7.95 12.59 -0.10
CA VAL A 71 7.68 11.39 -0.90
C VAL A 71 8.86 10.42 -0.86
N ARG A 72 10.09 10.91 -1.03
CA ARG A 72 11.30 10.06 -0.91
C ARG A 72 11.33 9.27 0.39
N HIS A 73 11.07 9.96 1.49
CA HIS A 73 11.08 9.33 2.81
C HIS A 73 9.93 8.35 2.99
N MET A 74 8.73 8.71 2.55
CA MET A 74 7.52 7.91 2.74
C MET A 74 7.50 6.66 1.88
N GLU A 75 7.96 6.76 0.62
CA GLU A 75 8.02 5.64 -0.34
C GLU A 75 9.34 4.86 -0.26
N GLY A 76 10.34 5.34 0.49
CA GLY A 76 11.66 4.74 0.56
C GLY A 76 12.38 4.72 -0.79
N CYS A 77 12.15 5.73 -1.63
CA CYS A 77 12.61 5.78 -3.02
C CYS A 77 13.71 6.85 -3.25
N GLY A 78 14.36 6.79 -4.41
CA GLY A 78 15.35 7.78 -4.85
C GLY A 78 14.70 9.13 -5.20
N PHE A 79 15.57 10.16 -5.42
CA PHE A 79 15.12 11.51 -5.74
C PHE A 79 14.30 11.54 -7.04
N GLU A 80 14.83 10.97 -8.13
CA GLU A 80 14.16 10.98 -9.42
C GLU A 80 12.82 10.24 -9.38
N GLU A 81 12.74 9.14 -8.63
CA GLU A 81 11.51 8.39 -8.48
C GLU A 81 10.43 9.18 -7.74
N ALA A 82 10.80 9.90 -6.68
CA ALA A 82 9.86 10.78 -5.98
C ALA A 82 9.34 11.90 -6.89
N VAL A 83 10.21 12.46 -7.73
CA VAL A 83 9.80 13.46 -8.75
C VAL A 83 8.81 12.86 -9.73
N ARG A 84 9.04 11.62 -10.22
CA ARG A 84 8.11 10.94 -11.14
C ARG A 84 6.76 10.61 -10.49
N LEU A 85 6.77 10.18 -9.23
CA LEU A 85 5.53 9.94 -8.48
C LEU A 85 4.70 11.23 -8.36
N LEU A 86 5.36 12.35 -8.05
CA LEU A 86 4.70 13.64 -7.99
C LEU A 86 4.24 14.10 -9.37
N ALA A 87 5.08 13.98 -10.40
CA ALA A 87 4.73 14.32 -11.77
C ALA A 87 3.46 13.58 -12.22
N ARG A 88 3.38 12.27 -11.95
CA ARG A 88 2.19 11.47 -12.24
C ARG A 88 0.97 11.94 -11.46
N LYS A 89 1.11 12.24 -10.16
CA LYS A 89 0.02 12.73 -9.32
C LYS A 89 -0.57 14.04 -9.85
N TYR A 90 0.28 14.91 -10.39
CA TYR A 90 -0.11 16.24 -10.87
C TYR A 90 -0.24 16.34 -12.41
N GLY A 91 -0.16 15.23 -13.13
CA GLY A 91 -0.32 15.20 -14.60
C GLY A 91 0.81 15.91 -15.36
N ILE A 92 2.03 15.94 -14.80
CA ILE A 92 3.20 16.57 -15.42
C ILE A 92 3.93 15.54 -16.25
N GLU A 93 4.15 15.82 -17.55
CA GLU A 93 4.99 15.00 -18.42
C GLU A 93 6.46 15.10 -17.98
N VAL A 94 7.12 13.95 -17.86
CA VAL A 94 8.51 13.86 -17.40
C VAL A 94 9.44 13.77 -18.61
N GLU A 95 10.26 14.80 -18.79
CA GLU A 95 11.34 14.81 -19.77
C GLU A 95 12.64 14.30 -19.13
N GLU A 96 13.37 13.42 -19.84
CA GLU A 96 14.57 12.76 -19.31
C GLU A 96 15.81 12.96 -20.19
N GLU A 97 16.93 13.26 -19.51
CA GLU A 97 18.26 13.14 -20.11
C GLU A 97 18.81 11.72 -19.88
N ARG A 98 19.41 11.10 -20.88
CA ARG A 98 19.89 9.70 -20.81
C ARG A 98 21.05 9.53 -19.83
N GLY A 99 20.88 8.62 -18.90
CA GLY A 99 21.93 7.87 -18.22
C GLY A 99 22.18 8.12 -16.73
N THR A 100 21.82 7.15 -15.88
CA THR A 100 22.48 6.77 -14.61
C THR A 100 21.91 5.44 -14.09
N GLU A 101 22.60 4.74 -13.16
CA GLU A 101 22.13 3.51 -12.48
C GLU A 101 20.77 3.68 -11.82
N GLU A 102 20.44 4.88 -11.36
CA GLU A 102 19.16 5.21 -10.72
C GLU A 102 18.01 5.23 -11.75
N ALA A 103 18.28 5.71 -12.98
CA ALA A 103 17.34 5.60 -14.09
C ALA A 103 17.05 4.15 -14.45
N GLY A 104 18.07 3.30 -14.48
CA GLY A 104 17.95 1.85 -14.74
C GLY A 104 17.11 1.14 -13.66
N ARG A 105 17.34 1.44 -12.37
CA ARG A 105 16.50 0.90 -11.27
C ARG A 105 15.07 1.39 -11.35
N HIS A 106 14.87 2.65 -11.69
CA HIS A 106 13.52 3.17 -11.89
C HIS A 106 12.81 2.49 -13.04
N GLU A 107 13.43 2.36 -14.21
CA GLU A 107 12.86 1.66 -15.36
C GLU A 107 12.51 0.20 -15.01
N ALA A 108 13.42 -0.50 -14.31
CA ALA A 108 13.18 -1.85 -13.82
C ALA A 108 11.95 -1.90 -12.88
N ARG A 109 11.86 -0.98 -11.91
CA ARG A 109 10.69 -0.88 -11.04
C ARG A 109 9.40 -0.61 -11.81
N GLN A 110 9.41 0.32 -12.76
CA GLN A 110 8.24 0.64 -13.58
C GLN A 110 7.84 -0.54 -14.48
N ALA A 111 8.81 -1.30 -14.99
CA ALA A 111 8.53 -2.51 -15.75
C ALA A 111 7.83 -3.57 -14.88
N ILE A 112 8.31 -3.78 -13.64
CA ILE A 112 7.69 -4.67 -12.67
C ILE A 112 6.25 -4.23 -12.37
N LEU A 113 6.04 -2.95 -12.08
CA LEU A 113 4.71 -2.42 -11.74
C LEU A 113 3.73 -2.57 -12.91
N ARG A 114 4.17 -2.26 -14.16
CA ARG A 114 3.33 -2.49 -15.36
C ARG A 114 3.01 -3.97 -15.55
N GLY A 115 4.00 -4.86 -15.45
CA GLY A 115 3.79 -6.29 -15.55
C GLY A 115 2.83 -6.82 -14.46
N ASN A 116 2.89 -6.27 -13.26
CA ASN A 116 1.97 -6.59 -12.18
C ASN A 116 0.54 -6.13 -12.50
N GLU A 117 0.36 -4.90 -13.02
CA GLU A 117 -0.96 -4.40 -13.42
C GLU A 117 -1.57 -5.24 -14.55
N ASP A 118 -0.77 -5.62 -15.55
CA ASP A 118 -1.22 -6.46 -16.67
C ASP A 118 -1.60 -7.86 -16.18
N PHE A 119 -0.80 -8.45 -15.30
CA PHE A 119 -1.13 -9.73 -14.67
C PHE A 119 -2.39 -9.65 -13.82
N ALA A 120 -2.57 -8.60 -13.03
CA ALA A 120 -3.78 -8.41 -12.23
C ALA A 120 -5.04 -8.34 -13.11
N ARG A 121 -4.97 -7.66 -14.28
CA ARG A 121 -6.08 -7.61 -15.25
C ARG A 121 -6.38 -8.96 -15.89
N SER A 122 -5.41 -9.87 -15.96
CA SER A 122 -5.58 -11.21 -16.51
C SER A 122 -6.21 -12.22 -15.54
N LEU A 123 -6.35 -11.86 -14.25
CA LEU A 123 -6.94 -12.76 -13.26
C LEU A 123 -8.39 -13.08 -13.63
N LEU A 124 -8.73 -14.36 -13.52
CA LEU A 124 -10.08 -14.84 -13.77
C LEU A 124 -10.99 -14.51 -12.58
N PRO A 125 -12.30 -14.29 -12.81
CA PRO A 125 -13.26 -14.04 -11.75
C PRO A 125 -13.26 -15.13 -10.68
N TYR A 126 -13.47 -14.72 -9.43
CA TYR A 126 -13.63 -15.61 -8.29
C TYR A 126 -14.87 -15.22 -7.49
N ASP A 127 -15.75 -16.17 -7.22
CA ASP A 127 -16.87 -15.99 -6.29
C ASP A 127 -16.48 -16.51 -4.89
N PRO A 128 -16.23 -15.64 -3.91
CA PRO A 128 -15.88 -16.05 -2.55
C PRO A 128 -17.06 -16.70 -1.81
N ALA A 129 -18.28 -16.50 -2.28
CA ALA A 129 -19.51 -17.06 -1.71
C ALA A 129 -19.91 -18.40 -2.31
N GLU A 130 -19.17 -18.91 -3.32
CA GLU A 130 -19.41 -20.22 -3.90
C GLU A 130 -19.32 -21.33 -2.83
N GLY A 131 -20.39 -22.13 -2.67
CA GLY A 131 -20.47 -23.20 -1.68
C GLY A 131 -20.92 -22.76 -0.27
N ILE A 132 -21.20 -21.48 -0.02
CA ILE A 132 -21.82 -21.02 1.21
C ILE A 132 -23.34 -21.23 1.13
N THR A 133 -23.86 -22.22 1.86
CA THR A 133 -25.28 -22.69 1.80
C THR A 133 -26.12 -22.19 2.96
N GLY A 134 -25.90 -21.02 3.51
CA GLY A 134 -26.79 -20.41 4.51
C GLY A 134 -28.07 -19.88 3.87
N LYS A 135 -29.25 -20.20 4.44
CA LYS A 135 -30.59 -19.74 3.98
C LYS A 135 -31.22 -18.67 4.88
N ASP A 136 -30.47 -18.07 5.78
CA ASP A 136 -30.93 -16.98 6.62
C ASP A 136 -31.06 -15.66 5.84
N GLU A 137 -31.92 -14.77 6.28
CA GLU A 137 -32.18 -13.49 5.61
C GLU A 137 -30.92 -12.61 5.51
N ASN A 138 -29.96 -12.73 6.44
CA ASN A 138 -28.68 -12.02 6.43
C ASN A 138 -27.65 -12.66 5.48
N GLY A 139 -27.79 -13.94 5.16
CA GLY A 139 -26.80 -14.68 4.36
C GLY A 139 -26.61 -14.17 2.93
N GLU A 140 -27.62 -13.54 2.32
CA GLU A 140 -27.44 -12.95 0.96
C GLU A 140 -26.74 -11.59 1.02
N GLU A 141 -27.01 -10.79 2.05
CA GLU A 141 -26.32 -9.53 2.27
C GLU A 141 -24.85 -9.76 2.60
N ASP A 142 -24.54 -10.73 3.45
CA ASP A 142 -23.15 -11.14 3.78
C ASP A 142 -22.41 -11.65 2.56
N ARG A 143 -23.06 -12.47 1.72
CA ARG A 143 -22.49 -12.96 0.46
C ARG A 143 -22.21 -11.82 -0.51
N ARG A 144 -23.10 -10.84 -0.61
CA ARG A 144 -22.92 -9.65 -1.45
C ARG A 144 -21.74 -8.82 -0.94
N ALA A 145 -21.71 -8.52 0.35
CA ALA A 145 -20.60 -7.76 0.98
C ALA A 145 -19.26 -8.45 0.76
N LEU A 146 -19.21 -9.78 0.86
CA LEU A 146 -18.01 -10.55 0.63
C LEU A 146 -17.56 -10.47 -0.84
N ARG A 147 -18.48 -10.60 -1.82
CA ARG A 147 -18.17 -10.44 -3.25
C ARG A 147 -17.65 -9.03 -3.55
N GLU A 148 -18.29 -7.99 -3.02
CA GLU A 148 -17.87 -6.61 -3.19
C GLU A 148 -16.47 -6.37 -2.60
N ALA A 149 -16.18 -6.89 -1.41
CA ALA A 149 -14.87 -6.78 -0.79
C ALA A 149 -13.78 -7.48 -1.60
N PHE A 150 -13.98 -8.74 -2.02
CA PHE A 150 -13.02 -9.46 -2.85
C PHE A 150 -12.76 -8.76 -4.19
N SER A 151 -13.81 -8.23 -4.82
CA SER A 151 -13.71 -7.44 -6.04
C SER A 151 -12.94 -6.14 -5.83
N HIS A 152 -13.21 -5.42 -4.73
CA HIS A 152 -12.50 -4.19 -4.36
C HIS A 152 -11.00 -4.40 -4.18
N PHE A 153 -10.61 -5.53 -3.58
CA PHE A 153 -9.19 -5.91 -3.43
C PHE A 153 -8.58 -6.48 -4.72
N GLY A 154 -9.37 -6.69 -5.78
CA GLY A 154 -8.93 -7.22 -7.06
C GLY A 154 -8.51 -8.68 -7.00
N VAL A 155 -9.07 -9.45 -6.07
CA VAL A 155 -8.74 -10.88 -5.92
C VAL A 155 -9.34 -11.70 -7.05
N GLY A 156 -8.52 -12.59 -7.64
CA GLY A 156 -8.96 -13.46 -8.72
C GLY A 156 -8.15 -14.75 -8.82
N ILE A 157 -8.51 -15.58 -9.78
CA ILE A 157 -7.84 -16.87 -10.02
C ILE A 157 -6.74 -16.68 -11.06
N CYS A 158 -5.53 -17.17 -10.77
CA CYS A 158 -4.45 -17.15 -11.75
C CYS A 158 -4.82 -18.02 -12.96
N PRO A 159 -4.78 -17.47 -14.20
CA PRO A 159 -5.04 -18.24 -15.39
C PRO A 159 -3.97 -19.32 -15.61
N PRO A 160 -4.31 -20.46 -16.27
CA PRO A 160 -3.37 -21.56 -16.47
C PRO A 160 -2.19 -21.21 -17.37
N ASP A 161 -2.39 -20.28 -18.28
CA ASP A 161 -1.42 -19.74 -19.25
C ASP A 161 -0.70 -18.48 -18.76
N ALA A 162 -0.78 -18.16 -17.47
CA ALA A 162 -0.10 -17.01 -16.88
C ALA A 162 1.38 -16.96 -17.31
N PRO A 163 1.92 -15.73 -17.59
CA PRO A 163 3.30 -15.55 -17.98
C PRO A 163 4.30 -16.22 -17.03
N GLU A 164 5.48 -16.60 -17.53
CA GLU A 164 6.46 -17.40 -16.76
C GLU A 164 6.87 -16.70 -15.45
N GLY A 165 6.98 -15.38 -15.42
CA GLY A 165 7.26 -14.63 -14.19
C GLY A 165 6.20 -14.81 -13.09
N PHE A 166 4.99 -15.23 -13.45
CA PHE A 166 3.88 -15.46 -12.52
C PHE A 166 3.51 -16.93 -12.36
N ARG A 167 4.29 -17.87 -12.90
CA ARG A 167 4.02 -19.34 -12.86
C ARG A 167 3.76 -19.87 -11.46
N ARG A 168 4.39 -19.28 -10.42
CA ARG A 168 4.20 -19.70 -9.01
C ARG A 168 2.78 -19.50 -8.51
N PHE A 169 2.00 -18.64 -9.17
CA PHE A 169 0.61 -18.35 -8.83
C PHE A 169 -0.39 -19.23 -9.57
N ARG A 170 0.03 -20.04 -10.54
CA ARG A 170 -0.85 -20.96 -11.25
C ARG A 170 -1.59 -21.87 -10.27
N ARG A 171 -2.88 -22.14 -10.52
CA ARG A 171 -3.79 -22.93 -9.66
C ARG A 171 -4.04 -22.29 -8.28
N ARG A 172 -3.83 -20.99 -8.14
CA ARG A 172 -3.99 -20.26 -6.88
C ARG A 172 -5.02 -19.15 -7.00
N LEU A 173 -5.64 -18.87 -5.88
CA LEU A 173 -6.35 -17.61 -5.65
C LEU A 173 -5.29 -16.55 -5.37
N VAL A 174 -5.32 -15.46 -6.13
CA VAL A 174 -4.28 -14.41 -6.13
C VAL A 174 -4.82 -13.15 -5.50
N PHE A 175 -4.05 -12.59 -4.58
CA PHE A 175 -4.32 -11.39 -3.84
C PHE A 175 -3.31 -10.32 -4.26
N PRO A 176 -3.71 -9.27 -5.01
CA PRO A 176 -2.83 -8.14 -5.33
C PRO A 176 -2.42 -7.38 -4.06
N VAL A 177 -1.13 -7.13 -3.91
CA VAL A 177 -0.58 -6.37 -2.77
C VAL A 177 -0.18 -4.99 -3.27
N ARG A 178 -0.80 -3.94 -2.69
CA ARG A 178 -0.63 -2.56 -3.13
C ARG A 178 0.35 -1.80 -2.24
N THR A 179 1.09 -0.89 -2.86
CA THR A 179 1.81 0.16 -2.13
C THR A 179 0.82 1.13 -1.48
N THR A 180 1.28 1.99 -0.58
CA THR A 180 0.49 3.10 -0.03
C THR A 180 -0.02 4.07 -1.11
N GLY A 181 0.65 4.13 -2.26
CA GLY A 181 0.22 4.90 -3.44
C GLY A 181 -0.76 4.16 -4.37
N GLY A 182 -1.20 2.94 -4.02
CA GLY A 182 -2.20 2.16 -4.77
C GLY A 182 -1.67 1.33 -5.93
N GLN A 183 -0.38 1.38 -6.24
CA GLN A 183 0.24 0.56 -7.30
C GLN A 183 0.38 -0.90 -6.83
N ILE A 184 0.18 -1.86 -7.72
CA ILE A 184 0.36 -3.28 -7.39
C ILE A 184 1.85 -3.61 -7.34
N ALA A 185 2.39 -3.70 -6.11
CA ALA A 185 3.80 -4.02 -5.86
C ALA A 185 4.12 -5.49 -6.11
N GLY A 186 3.19 -6.38 -5.78
CA GLY A 186 3.35 -7.82 -5.88
C GLY A 186 2.05 -8.56 -5.59
N PHE A 187 2.17 -9.85 -5.32
CA PHE A 187 1.03 -10.73 -5.11
C PHE A 187 1.27 -11.74 -4.00
N ALA A 188 0.18 -12.19 -3.39
CA ALA A 188 0.12 -13.45 -2.65
C ALA A 188 -0.77 -14.44 -3.40
N GLY A 189 -0.48 -15.73 -3.28
CA GLY A 189 -1.26 -16.78 -3.93
C GLY A 189 -1.59 -17.91 -2.98
N ARG A 190 -2.89 -18.14 -2.68
CA ARG A 190 -3.37 -19.27 -1.89
C ARG A 190 -3.70 -20.44 -2.78
N TYR A 191 -3.16 -21.62 -2.47
CA TYR A 191 -3.48 -22.83 -3.22
C TYR A 191 -4.96 -23.21 -3.07
N ARG A 192 -5.61 -23.63 -4.17
CA ARG A 192 -7.05 -23.96 -4.23
C ARG A 192 -7.34 -25.47 -4.20
N GLY A 193 -6.31 -26.30 -4.33
CA GLY A 193 -6.47 -27.77 -4.26
C GLY A 193 -6.41 -28.30 -2.83
N THR A 194 -6.59 -29.61 -2.70
CA THR A 194 -6.29 -30.33 -1.46
C THR A 194 -4.79 -30.28 -1.21
N GLU A 195 -4.39 -29.93 0.02
CA GLU A 195 -2.98 -29.84 0.41
C GLU A 195 -2.35 -31.25 0.26
N GLY A 196 -1.45 -31.40 -0.72
CA GLY A 196 -0.58 -32.57 -0.85
C GLY A 196 0.79 -32.30 -0.25
N ALA A 197 1.51 -33.37 0.11
CA ALA A 197 2.87 -33.22 0.63
C ALA A 197 3.72 -32.38 -0.33
N GLY A 198 4.25 -31.25 0.16
CA GLY A 198 5.14 -30.35 -0.59
C GLY A 198 4.50 -29.12 -1.26
N THR A 199 3.17 -28.94 -1.21
CA THR A 199 2.54 -27.74 -1.76
C THR A 199 2.30 -26.69 -0.69
N ALA A 200 3.03 -25.58 -0.74
CA ALA A 200 2.83 -24.48 0.20
C ALA A 200 1.42 -23.88 0.08
N LYS A 201 0.72 -23.72 1.21
CA LYS A 201 -0.61 -23.12 1.30
C LYS A 201 -0.63 -21.71 0.71
N TYR A 202 0.35 -20.90 1.07
CA TYR A 202 0.56 -19.56 0.52
C TYR A 202 1.94 -19.41 -0.12
N VAL A 203 2.02 -18.65 -1.20
CA VAL A 203 3.26 -18.16 -1.81
C VAL A 203 3.12 -16.66 -2.02
N ASN A 204 4.23 -15.94 -1.94
CA ASN A 204 4.27 -14.51 -2.19
C ASN A 204 5.23 -14.20 -3.36
N SER A 205 5.10 -12.99 -3.93
CA SER A 205 6.14 -12.44 -4.79
C SER A 205 7.48 -12.40 -4.06
N ASP A 206 8.57 -12.54 -4.82
CA ASP A 206 9.91 -12.33 -4.27
C ASP A 206 10.14 -10.84 -3.99
N ASN A 207 11.04 -10.53 -3.08
CA ASN A 207 11.48 -9.16 -2.89
C ASN A 207 12.08 -8.62 -4.19
N SER A 208 11.73 -7.39 -4.53
CA SER A 208 12.15 -6.71 -5.75
C SER A 208 12.22 -5.20 -5.51
N GLU A 209 12.58 -4.42 -6.52
CA GLU A 209 12.53 -2.96 -6.46
C GLU A 209 11.12 -2.40 -6.20
N ALA A 210 10.07 -3.20 -6.45
CA ALA A 210 8.68 -2.80 -6.22
C ALA A 210 8.06 -3.41 -4.96
N TYR A 211 8.55 -4.56 -4.48
CA TYR A 211 7.94 -5.34 -3.42
C TYR A 211 8.93 -5.73 -2.32
N ASN A 212 8.62 -5.39 -1.10
CA ASN A 212 9.34 -5.83 0.10
C ASN A 212 8.34 -6.16 1.20
N LYS A 213 8.28 -7.44 1.60
CA LYS A 213 7.33 -7.93 2.62
C LYS A 213 7.43 -7.19 3.95
N GLY A 214 8.64 -6.84 4.38
CA GLY A 214 8.87 -6.14 5.65
C GLY A 214 8.50 -4.66 5.62
N ARG A 215 8.07 -4.14 4.46
CA ARG A 215 7.77 -2.71 4.23
C ARG A 215 6.41 -2.48 3.59
N ILE A 216 5.54 -3.48 3.63
CA ILE A 216 4.21 -3.39 3.03
C ILE A 216 3.19 -4.12 3.92
N LEU A 217 2.03 -3.52 4.13
CA LEU A 217 0.90 -4.13 4.82
C LEU A 217 -0.23 -4.33 3.82
N TYR A 218 -0.75 -5.55 3.75
CA TYR A 218 -1.87 -5.87 2.89
C TYR A 218 -3.12 -5.10 3.30
N GLY A 219 -3.82 -4.50 2.35
CA GLY A 219 -5.04 -3.76 2.62
C GLY A 219 -4.82 -2.36 3.22
N LEU A 220 -3.57 -1.95 3.49
CA LEU A 220 -3.34 -0.64 4.08
C LEU A 220 -3.75 0.50 3.13
N TYR A 221 -3.54 0.36 1.83
CA TYR A 221 -4.02 1.34 0.83
C TYR A 221 -5.53 1.52 0.92
N GLU A 222 -6.27 0.44 0.97
CA GLU A 222 -7.72 0.40 1.08
C GLU A 222 -8.20 0.95 2.44
N ALA A 223 -7.42 0.70 3.51
CA ALA A 223 -7.75 1.05 4.88
C ALA A 223 -7.41 2.51 5.27
N VAL A 224 -6.47 3.17 4.59
CA VAL A 224 -5.91 4.49 5.00
C VAL A 224 -6.98 5.50 5.40
N ARG A 225 -8.07 5.61 4.61
CA ARG A 225 -9.14 6.56 4.90
C ARG A 225 -9.87 6.22 6.21
N ALA A 226 -10.21 4.94 6.40
CA ALA A 226 -10.90 4.46 7.59
C ALA A 226 -9.99 4.57 8.83
N VAL A 227 -8.71 4.20 8.73
CA VAL A 227 -7.72 4.36 9.80
C VAL A 227 -7.66 5.80 10.30
N ARG A 228 -7.70 6.77 9.39
CA ARG A 228 -7.71 8.20 9.75
C ARG A 228 -9.01 8.66 10.42
N THR A 229 -10.14 8.10 10.00
CA THR A 229 -11.46 8.46 10.54
C THR A 229 -11.67 7.84 11.91
N GLU A 230 -11.36 6.55 12.08
CA GLU A 230 -11.51 5.79 13.31
C GLU A 230 -10.38 6.10 14.33
N GLY A 231 -9.23 6.55 13.85
CA GLY A 231 -8.06 6.80 14.69
C GLY A 231 -7.36 5.53 15.19
N ASP A 232 -7.67 4.36 14.61
CA ASP A 232 -7.13 3.05 14.95
C ASP A 232 -6.85 2.25 13.67
N VAL A 233 -5.91 1.29 13.73
CA VAL A 233 -5.72 0.25 12.75
C VAL A 233 -5.91 -1.11 13.38
N LEU A 234 -6.78 -1.94 12.78
CA LEU A 234 -6.92 -3.33 13.14
C LEU A 234 -5.92 -4.15 12.33
N LEU A 235 -4.94 -4.76 13.01
CA LEU A 235 -3.87 -5.52 12.40
C LEU A 235 -4.14 -7.03 12.57
N CYS A 236 -4.25 -7.76 11.46
CA CYS A 236 -4.45 -9.20 11.43
C CYS A 236 -3.34 -9.92 10.63
N GLU A 237 -3.35 -11.25 10.63
CA GLU A 237 -2.27 -12.05 10.04
C GLU A 237 -2.47 -12.33 8.55
N GLY A 238 -3.71 -12.59 8.13
CA GLY A 238 -4.01 -13.18 6.84
C GLY A 238 -4.67 -12.25 5.83
N TYR A 239 -4.49 -12.57 4.56
CA TYR A 239 -5.11 -11.85 3.43
C TYR A 239 -6.64 -11.92 3.45
N LYS A 240 -7.18 -13.10 3.80
CA LYS A 240 -8.63 -13.31 3.85
C LYS A 240 -9.28 -12.60 5.02
N ASP A 241 -8.55 -12.51 6.15
CA ASP A 241 -9.04 -11.87 7.36
C ASP A 241 -9.23 -10.37 7.12
N VAL A 242 -8.26 -9.72 6.48
CA VAL A 242 -8.41 -8.32 6.05
C VAL A 242 -9.68 -8.14 5.22
N ILE A 243 -9.88 -8.97 4.21
CA ILE A 243 -11.04 -8.84 3.31
C ILE A 243 -12.34 -9.12 4.06
N ALA A 244 -12.36 -10.11 4.96
CA ALA A 244 -13.52 -10.43 5.78
C ALA A 244 -13.89 -9.28 6.72
N PHE A 245 -12.91 -8.64 7.37
CA PHE A 245 -13.14 -7.44 8.16
C PHE A 245 -13.73 -6.30 7.31
N HIS A 246 -13.18 -6.07 6.13
CA HIS A 246 -13.73 -5.06 5.21
C HIS A 246 -15.15 -5.38 4.76
N ALA A 247 -15.48 -6.65 4.49
CA ALA A 247 -16.83 -7.10 4.16
C ALA A 247 -17.80 -6.89 5.33
N ALA A 248 -17.33 -7.07 6.58
CA ALA A 248 -18.10 -6.80 7.79
C ALA A 248 -18.18 -5.30 8.16
N GLY A 249 -17.70 -4.40 7.29
CA GLY A 249 -17.72 -2.95 7.53
C GLY A 249 -16.53 -2.40 8.34
N ILE A 250 -15.63 -3.25 8.85
CA ILE A 250 -14.43 -2.86 9.61
C ILE A 250 -13.32 -2.51 8.61
N ARG A 251 -13.40 -1.31 8.05
CA ARG A 251 -12.56 -0.89 6.92
C ARG A 251 -11.17 -0.37 7.29
N HIS A 252 -10.83 -0.28 8.58
CA HIS A 252 -9.51 0.08 9.08
C HIS A 252 -8.60 -1.13 9.32
N ALA A 253 -8.94 -2.30 8.77
CA ALA A 253 -8.16 -3.52 8.87
C ALA A 253 -7.03 -3.59 7.83
N ALA A 254 -5.84 -4.04 8.27
CA ALA A 254 -4.67 -4.32 7.45
C ALA A 254 -3.97 -5.60 7.93
N GLY A 255 -3.15 -6.23 7.06
CA GLY A 255 -2.53 -7.52 7.34
C GLY A 255 -1.02 -7.56 7.16
N LEU A 256 -0.37 -8.48 7.91
CA LEU A 256 1.09 -8.64 7.96
C LEU A 256 1.71 -9.37 6.75
N CYS A 257 0.90 -9.80 5.76
CA CYS A 257 1.36 -10.49 4.55
C CYS A 257 2.18 -11.77 4.78
N GLY A 258 1.95 -12.49 5.88
CA GLY A 258 2.67 -13.72 6.22
C GLY A 258 4.14 -13.48 6.61
N THR A 259 4.42 -12.37 7.28
CA THR A 259 5.70 -12.04 7.91
C THR A 259 5.47 -11.55 9.33
N ALA A 260 6.52 -11.58 10.16
CA ALA A 260 6.46 -10.96 11.48
C ALA A 260 6.31 -9.44 11.37
N LEU A 261 5.74 -8.80 12.39
CA LEU A 261 5.67 -7.35 12.49
C LEU A 261 7.09 -6.77 12.53
N THR A 262 7.40 -5.89 11.58
CA THR A 262 8.70 -5.23 11.48
C THR A 262 8.64 -3.80 12.01
N GLU A 263 9.81 -3.21 12.30
CA GLU A 263 9.90 -1.79 12.64
C GLU A 263 9.36 -0.89 11.51
N ASP A 264 9.58 -1.26 10.25
CA ASP A 264 9.05 -0.50 9.11
C ASP A 264 7.52 -0.53 9.06
N HIS A 265 6.89 -1.67 9.39
CA HIS A 265 5.43 -1.74 9.56
C HIS A 265 4.95 -0.81 10.68
N VAL A 266 5.61 -0.85 11.84
CA VAL A 266 5.27 0.03 12.97
C VAL A 266 5.42 1.49 12.59
N ARG A 267 6.53 1.87 11.95
CA ARG A 267 6.74 3.25 11.47
C ARG A 267 5.65 3.68 10.48
N MET A 268 5.22 2.77 9.59
CA MET A 268 4.16 3.04 8.63
C MET A 268 2.82 3.30 9.31
N ILE A 269 2.44 2.46 10.27
CA ILE A 269 1.20 2.60 11.05
C ILE A 269 1.23 3.90 11.88
N ARG A 270 2.32 4.17 12.58
CA ARG A 270 2.47 5.37 13.44
C ARG A 270 2.30 6.70 12.70
N ARG A 271 2.53 6.72 11.40
CA ARG A 271 2.28 7.90 10.56
C ARG A 271 0.80 8.18 10.32
N LEU A 272 -0.04 7.18 10.51
CA LEU A 272 -1.49 7.26 10.30
C LEU A 272 -2.24 7.40 11.63
N THR A 273 -1.85 6.59 12.62
CA THR A 273 -2.49 6.55 13.95
C THR A 273 -1.50 6.15 15.04
N GLY A 274 -1.80 6.50 16.30
CA GLY A 274 -1.09 6.02 17.48
C GLY A 274 -1.73 4.79 18.13
N HIS A 275 -2.85 4.29 17.60
CA HIS A 275 -3.59 3.17 18.16
C HIS A 275 -3.57 1.98 17.21
N VAL A 276 -3.39 0.78 17.77
CA VAL A 276 -3.35 -0.48 17.02
C VAL A 276 -4.14 -1.52 17.81
N THR A 277 -5.16 -2.07 17.16
CA THR A 277 -5.87 -3.25 17.67
C THR A 277 -5.33 -4.50 16.98
N LEU A 278 -4.92 -5.51 17.74
CA LEU A 278 -4.41 -6.76 17.23
C LEU A 278 -5.53 -7.81 17.17
N ALA A 279 -5.75 -8.39 16.00
CA ALA A 279 -6.66 -9.51 15.75
C ALA A 279 -5.82 -10.67 15.18
N LEU A 280 -5.07 -11.33 16.07
CA LEU A 280 -4.17 -12.44 15.72
C LEU A 280 -4.87 -13.77 16.00
N ASP A 281 -4.44 -14.82 15.28
CA ASP A 281 -4.95 -16.16 15.50
C ASP A 281 -4.58 -16.65 16.92
N PRO A 282 -5.48 -17.38 17.62
CA PRO A 282 -5.24 -17.86 18.97
C PRO A 282 -4.29 -19.07 19.03
N ASP A 283 -3.72 -19.49 17.91
CA ASP A 283 -2.84 -20.65 17.86
C ASP A 283 -1.51 -20.37 18.59
N PRO A 284 -1.00 -21.32 19.39
CA PRO A 284 0.33 -21.21 19.96
C PRO A 284 1.38 -21.18 18.84
N ALA A 285 2.29 -20.21 18.93
CA ALA A 285 3.38 -20.01 17.97
C ALA A 285 4.37 -21.19 17.94
#